data_25f134715ae5b344f4b4f22b5129ba33
#
_entry.id   25f134715ae5b344f4b4f22b5129ba33
#
_cell.length_a   1.000
_cell.length_b   1.000
_cell.length_c   1.000
_cell.angle_alpha   90.00
_cell.angle_beta   90.00
_cell.angle_gamma   90.00
#
_symmetry.space_group_name_H-M   'P 1'
#
loop_
_entity.id
_entity.type
_entity.pdbx_description
1 polymer ?
#
loop_
_entity_poly.entity_id
_entity_poly.type
_entity_poly.pdbx_seq_one_letter_code
_entity_poly.pdbx_strand_id
1 'polypeptide(L)'
;MRAIKTFFLTGLAMVVGAGCFTTADDKSKFTPIPWRTDSVERRYDKPVADVMAATRVALGAMGTITGEEATKNVISARINTRHVWVKISPDSQAPEAISAVRIQVRTKYRNPDQQTASAIAEQVTLALIAAANPQPQN
;
A
#
# COMPACT_ATOMS: atom_id res chain seq x y z
N MET A 1 54.15 -41.10 -6.19
CA MET A 1 53.52 -39.78 -5.87
C MET A 1 52.54 -39.44 -6.97
N ARG A 2 51.28 -39.58 -6.70
CA ARG A 2 50.21 -39.26 -7.66
C ARG A 2 49.34 -38.18 -7.03
N ALA A 3 49.43 -36.98 -7.59
CA ALA A 3 48.59 -35.84 -7.20
C ALA A 3 47.17 -36.01 -7.79
N ILE A 4 46.18 -36.15 -6.91
CA ILE A 4 44.78 -36.19 -7.29
C ILE A 4 44.30 -34.72 -7.34
N LYS A 5 44.07 -34.25 -8.56
CA LYS A 5 43.42 -32.95 -8.79
C LYS A 5 41.92 -33.12 -8.59
N THR A 6 41.42 -32.68 -7.44
CA THR A 6 39.99 -32.59 -7.17
C THR A 6 39.43 -31.35 -7.85
N PHE A 7 38.63 -31.57 -8.88
CA PHE A 7 37.90 -30.53 -9.59
C PHE A 7 36.65 -30.19 -8.77
N PHE A 8 36.66 -29.07 -8.06
CA PHE A 8 35.49 -28.52 -7.39
C PHE A 8 34.64 -27.81 -8.44
N LEU A 9 33.57 -28.46 -8.87
CA LEU A 9 32.55 -27.87 -9.73
C LEU A 9 31.56 -27.08 -8.83
N THR A 10 31.82 -25.78 -8.68
CA THR A 10 30.92 -24.87 -7.92
C THR A 10 29.71 -24.60 -8.79
N GLY A 11 28.63 -25.33 -8.54
CA GLY A 11 27.32 -25.05 -9.13
C GLY A 11 26.75 -23.77 -8.54
N LEU A 12 26.74 -22.69 -9.32
CA LEU A 12 26.05 -21.43 -9.00
C LEU A 12 24.54 -21.66 -9.18
N ALA A 13 23.85 -21.97 -8.09
CA ALA A 13 22.39 -22.04 -8.07
C ALA A 13 21.83 -20.60 -8.16
N MET A 14 21.38 -20.18 -9.34
CA MET A 14 20.56 -18.99 -9.50
C MET A 14 19.19 -19.25 -8.86
N VAL A 15 18.99 -18.74 -7.65
CA VAL A 15 17.68 -18.65 -7.03
C VAL A 15 16.93 -17.49 -7.71
N VAL A 16 16.12 -17.84 -8.71
CA VAL A 16 15.14 -16.90 -9.26
C VAL A 16 14.08 -16.68 -8.19
N GLY A 17 14.22 -15.61 -7.42
CA GLY A 17 13.25 -15.22 -6.43
C GLY A 17 11.94 -14.80 -7.11
N ALA A 18 10.96 -15.70 -7.14
CA ALA A 18 9.59 -15.35 -7.50
C ALA A 18 9.04 -14.42 -6.41
N GLY A 19 8.96 -13.12 -6.70
CA GLY A 19 8.43 -12.15 -5.78
C GLY A 19 6.92 -12.31 -5.62
N CYS A 20 6.46 -12.67 -4.43
CA CYS A 20 5.05 -12.60 -4.07
C CYS A 20 4.73 -11.16 -3.63
N PHE A 21 3.77 -10.53 -4.28
CA PHE A 21 3.26 -9.22 -3.87
C PHE A 21 2.00 -9.42 -3.04
N THR A 22 1.96 -8.79 -1.87
CA THR A 22 0.76 -8.73 -1.03
C THR A 22 -0.07 -7.53 -1.44
N THR A 23 -1.34 -7.76 -1.75
CA THR A 23 -2.30 -6.68 -2.03
C THR A 23 -2.76 -6.00 -0.73
N ALA A 24 -3.39 -4.82 -0.83
CA ALA A 24 -3.87 -4.08 0.34
C ALA A 24 -4.92 -4.86 1.17
N ASP A 25 -5.58 -5.85 0.59
CA ASP A 25 -6.51 -6.78 1.24
C ASP A 25 -5.82 -8.04 1.83
N ASP A 26 -4.49 -8.03 1.99
CA ASP A 26 -3.65 -9.13 2.45
C ASP A 26 -3.67 -10.41 1.58
N LYS A 27 -4.16 -10.33 0.36
CA LYS A 27 -4.09 -11.44 -0.57
C LYS A 27 -2.77 -11.43 -1.33
N SER A 28 -2.00 -12.49 -1.17
CA SER A 28 -0.78 -12.70 -1.95
C SER A 28 -1.14 -13.04 -3.40
N LYS A 29 -0.54 -12.30 -4.34
CA LYS A 29 -0.67 -12.57 -5.77
C LYS A 29 0.70 -12.79 -6.38
N PHE A 30 0.82 -13.84 -7.16
CA PHE A 30 2.00 -14.08 -7.98
C PHE A 30 1.94 -13.14 -9.19
N THR A 31 2.92 -12.28 -9.33
CA THR A 31 3.05 -11.41 -10.49
C THR A 31 4.33 -11.80 -11.24
N PRO A 32 4.24 -12.23 -12.49
CA PRO A 32 5.41 -12.64 -13.27
C PRO A 32 6.31 -11.48 -13.69
N ILE A 33 5.89 -10.24 -13.42
CA ILE A 33 6.65 -9.02 -13.75
C ILE A 33 7.08 -8.34 -12.44
N PRO A 34 8.30 -8.54 -11.97
CA PRO A 34 8.74 -8.09 -10.64
C PRO A 34 8.84 -6.56 -10.46
N TRP A 35 8.89 -5.79 -11.54
CA TRP A 35 8.94 -4.31 -11.51
C TRP A 35 7.57 -3.63 -11.61
N ARG A 36 6.49 -4.41 -11.71
CA ARG A 36 5.14 -3.85 -11.81
C ARG A 36 4.59 -3.61 -10.40
N THR A 37 4.65 -2.39 -9.94
CA THR A 37 4.00 -1.98 -8.68
C THR A 37 2.49 -1.82 -8.90
N ASP A 38 1.72 -2.53 -8.09
CA ASP A 38 0.25 -2.57 -8.12
C ASP A 38 -0.38 -1.56 -7.14
N SER A 39 0.45 -0.87 -6.37
CA SER A 39 0.04 0.02 -5.30
C SER A 39 0.96 1.23 -5.15
N VAL A 40 0.43 2.29 -4.60
CA VAL A 40 1.18 3.48 -4.18
C VAL A 40 1.36 3.42 -2.68
N GLU A 41 2.59 3.61 -2.20
CA GLU A 41 2.90 3.66 -0.78
C GLU A 41 3.31 5.08 -0.37
N ARG A 42 2.85 5.49 0.82
CA ARG A 42 3.20 6.75 1.48
C ARG A 42 3.43 6.51 2.96
N ARG A 43 4.30 7.29 3.56
CA ARG A 43 4.54 7.32 5.01
C ARG A 43 4.12 8.67 5.55
N TYR A 44 3.48 8.64 6.71
CA TYR A 44 2.99 9.83 7.41
C TYR A 44 3.49 9.82 8.84
N ASP A 45 3.97 10.96 9.33
CA ASP A 45 4.40 11.17 10.73
C ASP A 45 3.18 11.37 11.63
N LYS A 46 2.28 10.39 11.60
CA LYS A 46 1.02 10.36 12.34
C LYS A 46 0.69 8.92 12.75
N PRO A 47 0.03 8.71 13.89
CA PRO A 47 -0.42 7.38 14.30
C PRO A 47 -1.50 6.83 13.36
N VAL A 48 -1.66 5.52 13.36
CA VAL A 48 -2.62 4.80 12.51
C VAL A 48 -4.05 5.36 12.63
N ALA A 49 -4.48 5.70 13.85
CA ALA A 49 -5.84 6.22 14.10
C ALA A 49 -6.10 7.53 13.35
N ASP A 50 -5.15 8.46 13.35
CA ASP A 50 -5.27 9.75 12.69
C ASP A 50 -5.29 9.58 11.16
N VAL A 51 -4.43 8.71 10.65
CA VAL A 51 -4.34 8.41 9.21
C VAL A 51 -5.61 7.68 8.73
N MET A 52 -6.17 6.78 9.55
CA MET A 52 -7.47 6.14 9.28
C MET A 52 -8.59 7.17 9.17
N ALA A 53 -8.67 8.11 10.12
CA ALA A 53 -9.68 9.18 10.10
C ALA A 53 -9.54 10.06 8.85
N ALA A 54 -8.33 10.50 8.52
CA ALA A 54 -8.05 11.30 7.33
C ALA A 54 -8.37 10.52 6.03
N THR A 55 -8.08 9.23 5.99
CA THR A 55 -8.39 8.38 4.83
C THR A 55 -9.90 8.26 4.62
N ARG A 56 -10.71 8.12 5.69
CA ARG A 56 -12.17 8.14 5.58
C ARG A 56 -12.69 9.44 4.99
N VAL A 57 -12.17 10.57 5.45
CA VAL A 57 -12.54 11.90 4.91
C VAL A 57 -12.18 12.00 3.44
N ALA A 58 -10.95 11.63 3.06
CA ALA A 58 -10.49 11.69 1.69
C ALA A 58 -11.31 10.79 0.74
N LEU A 59 -11.53 9.55 1.12
CA LEU A 59 -12.30 8.60 0.31
C LEU A 59 -13.78 8.98 0.22
N GLY A 60 -14.35 9.48 1.31
CA GLY A 60 -15.74 9.99 1.33
C GLY A 60 -15.95 11.20 0.42
N ALA A 61 -14.94 12.07 0.29
CA ALA A 61 -14.99 13.21 -0.62
C ALA A 61 -14.82 12.82 -2.11
N MET A 62 -14.09 11.73 -2.38
CA MET A 62 -13.81 11.28 -3.75
C MET A 62 -14.82 10.26 -4.28
N GLY A 63 -15.50 9.53 -3.40
CA GLY A 63 -16.40 8.45 -3.79
C GLY A 63 -17.21 7.90 -2.63
N THR A 64 -17.47 6.61 -2.66
CA THR A 64 -18.27 5.91 -1.65
C THR A 64 -17.44 4.84 -0.95
N ILE A 65 -17.39 4.87 0.39
CA ILE A 65 -16.79 3.80 1.19
C ILE A 65 -17.73 2.59 1.12
N THR A 66 -17.20 1.45 0.71
CA THR A 66 -17.95 0.20 0.51
C THR A 66 -17.74 -0.81 1.64
N GLY A 67 -16.68 -0.63 2.44
CA GLY A 67 -16.39 -1.48 3.58
C GLY A 67 -15.17 -1.01 4.36
N GLU A 68 -15.12 -1.43 5.62
CA GLU A 68 -13.99 -1.17 6.50
C GLU A 68 -13.72 -2.41 7.33
N GLU A 69 -12.45 -2.86 7.36
CA GLU A 69 -12.00 -3.98 8.17
C GLU A 69 -11.06 -3.44 9.26
N ALA A 70 -11.62 -3.14 10.42
CA ALA A 70 -10.90 -2.49 11.51
C ALA A 70 -9.71 -3.32 12.04
N THR A 71 -9.82 -4.65 12.06
CA THR A 71 -8.76 -5.54 12.53
C THR A 71 -7.51 -5.53 11.65
N LYS A 72 -7.66 -5.23 10.38
CA LYS A 72 -6.56 -5.14 9.41
C LYS A 72 -6.22 -3.70 9.01
N ASN A 73 -6.96 -2.72 9.52
CA ASN A 73 -6.85 -1.31 9.14
C ASN A 73 -6.97 -1.12 7.61
N VAL A 74 -7.96 -1.76 7.00
CA VAL A 74 -8.23 -1.66 5.57
C VAL A 74 -9.56 -0.97 5.34
N ILE A 75 -9.56 0.03 4.47
CA ILE A 75 -10.76 0.71 3.99
C ILE A 75 -10.93 0.40 2.51
N SER A 76 -12.11 -0.05 2.14
CA SER A 76 -12.51 -0.30 0.76
C SER A 76 -13.47 0.79 0.30
N ALA A 77 -13.27 1.28 -0.91
CA ALA A 77 -14.11 2.31 -1.49
C ALA A 77 -14.31 2.09 -3.00
N ARG A 78 -15.30 2.81 -3.54
CA ARG A 78 -15.53 2.89 -4.98
C ARG A 78 -15.49 4.35 -5.40
N ILE A 79 -14.63 4.64 -6.37
CA ILE A 79 -14.53 5.96 -7.01
C ILE A 79 -14.91 5.77 -8.49
N ASN A 80 -16.09 6.24 -8.89
CA ASN A 80 -16.68 5.96 -10.20
C ASN A 80 -16.76 4.42 -10.44
N THR A 81 -16.04 3.93 -11.45
CA THR A 81 -15.97 2.50 -11.80
C THR A 81 -14.75 1.78 -11.22
N ARG A 82 -13.98 2.46 -10.38
CA ARG A 82 -12.73 1.94 -9.80
C ARG A 82 -12.97 1.37 -8.41
N HIS A 83 -12.32 0.24 -8.14
CA HIS A 83 -12.25 -0.33 -6.79
C HIS A 83 -10.97 0.14 -6.11
N VAL A 84 -11.11 0.58 -4.88
CA VAL A 84 -10.03 1.14 -4.07
C VAL A 84 -9.88 0.34 -2.79
N TRP A 85 -8.65 0.03 -2.42
CA TRP A 85 -8.29 -0.55 -1.13
C TRP A 85 -7.15 0.29 -0.55
N VAL A 86 -7.33 0.72 0.69
CA VAL A 86 -6.32 1.46 1.43
C VAL A 86 -6.01 0.69 2.70
N LYS A 87 -4.77 0.24 2.85
CA LYS A 87 -4.27 -0.40 4.05
C LYS A 87 -3.35 0.55 4.79
N ILE A 88 -3.60 0.74 6.07
CA ILE A 88 -2.77 1.54 6.96
C ILE A 88 -2.09 0.61 7.96
N SER A 89 -0.77 0.70 8.05
CA SER A 89 0.03 -0.13 8.95
C SER A 89 0.91 0.74 9.82
N PRO A 90 1.14 0.38 11.09
CA PRO A 90 2.16 1.06 11.89
C PRO A 90 3.54 0.83 11.26
N ASP A 91 4.40 1.84 11.35
CA ASP A 91 5.79 1.69 10.89
C ASP A 91 6.57 0.75 11.81
N SER A 92 7.47 -0.05 11.24
CA SER A 92 8.24 -1.04 12.00
C SER A 92 9.23 -0.42 12.99
N GLN A 93 9.68 0.81 12.75
CA GLN A 93 10.67 1.50 13.57
C GLN A 93 10.02 2.45 14.59
N ALA A 94 8.88 3.04 14.27
CA ALA A 94 8.17 3.99 15.13
C ALA A 94 6.64 3.79 15.03
N PRO A 95 6.11 2.67 15.54
CA PRO A 95 4.71 2.26 15.32
C PRO A 95 3.68 3.24 15.91
N GLU A 96 4.05 3.95 16.96
CA GLU A 96 3.17 4.92 17.64
C GLU A 96 3.17 6.31 16.95
N ALA A 97 4.17 6.61 16.16
CA ALA A 97 4.38 7.95 15.59
C ALA A 97 4.26 8.00 14.07
N ILE A 98 4.54 6.89 13.39
CA ILE A 98 4.61 6.83 11.93
C ILE A 98 3.70 5.72 11.41
N SER A 99 2.98 6.01 10.34
CA SER A 99 2.14 5.04 9.64
C SER A 99 2.54 4.93 8.17
N ALA A 100 2.53 3.71 7.66
CA ALA A 100 2.67 3.42 6.25
C ALA A 100 1.29 3.17 5.63
N VAL A 101 0.98 3.87 4.55
CA VAL A 101 -0.27 3.74 3.81
C VAL A 101 0.01 3.12 2.46
N ARG A 102 -0.68 2.05 2.15
CA ARG A 102 -0.64 1.39 0.84
C ARG A 102 -1.99 1.53 0.17
N ILE A 103 -2.01 2.16 -0.98
CA ILE A 103 -3.20 2.43 -1.77
C ILE A 103 -3.15 1.61 -3.04
N GLN A 104 -4.15 0.77 -3.23
CA GLN A 104 -4.33 -0.01 -4.44
C GLN A 104 -5.63 0.40 -5.12
N VAL A 105 -5.56 0.71 -6.41
CA VAL A 105 -6.71 1.05 -7.22
C VAL A 105 -6.75 0.17 -8.46
N ARG A 106 -7.91 -0.37 -8.76
CA ARG A 106 -8.16 -1.15 -9.97
C ARG A 106 -9.36 -0.65 -10.72
N THR A 107 -9.21 -0.56 -12.04
CA THR A 107 -10.32 -0.30 -12.96
C THR A 107 -11.30 -1.48 -12.98
N LYS A 108 -12.46 -1.32 -13.59
CA LYS A 108 -13.43 -2.41 -13.78
C LYS A 108 -12.83 -3.61 -14.55
N TYR A 109 -11.79 -3.38 -15.34
CA TYR A 109 -11.05 -4.42 -16.07
C TYR A 109 -9.87 -5.00 -15.28
N ARG A 110 -9.76 -4.70 -13.97
CA ARG A 110 -8.71 -5.15 -13.05
C ARG A 110 -7.30 -4.62 -13.36
N ASN A 111 -7.18 -3.61 -14.22
CA ASN A 111 -5.90 -2.97 -14.46
C ASN A 111 -5.54 -2.03 -13.30
N PRO A 112 -4.26 -1.97 -12.88
CA PRO A 112 -3.81 -1.01 -11.88
C PRO A 112 -4.01 0.43 -12.38
N ASP A 113 -4.46 1.31 -11.48
CA ASP A 113 -4.60 2.74 -11.75
C ASP A 113 -3.80 3.54 -10.71
N GLN A 114 -2.52 3.72 -11.01
CA GLN A 114 -1.59 4.44 -10.12
C GLN A 114 -1.88 5.93 -10.05
N GLN A 115 -2.44 6.51 -11.11
CA GLN A 115 -2.80 7.93 -11.13
C GLN A 115 -3.88 8.23 -10.11
N THR A 116 -4.95 7.42 -10.09
CA THR A 116 -6.00 7.55 -9.07
C THR A 116 -5.46 7.25 -7.67
N ALA A 117 -4.60 6.26 -7.52
CA ALA A 117 -3.97 5.95 -6.23
C ALA A 117 -3.12 7.11 -5.70
N SER A 118 -2.36 7.78 -6.55
CA SER A 118 -1.59 8.98 -6.19
C SER A 118 -2.49 10.15 -5.81
N ALA A 119 -3.58 10.36 -6.53
CA ALA A 119 -4.55 11.40 -6.20
C ALA A 119 -5.20 11.15 -4.82
N ILE A 120 -5.50 9.90 -4.48
CA ILE A 120 -6.00 9.54 -3.14
C ILE A 120 -4.95 9.87 -2.07
N ALA A 121 -3.67 9.53 -2.31
CA ALA A 121 -2.59 9.84 -1.36
C ALA A 121 -2.46 11.34 -1.11
N GLU A 122 -2.62 12.17 -2.13
CA GLU A 122 -2.64 13.64 -1.99
C GLU A 122 -3.83 14.10 -1.16
N GLN A 123 -5.03 13.56 -1.39
CA GLN A 123 -6.22 13.91 -0.61
C GLN A 123 -6.10 13.49 0.86
N VAL A 124 -5.49 12.34 1.15
CA VAL A 124 -5.18 11.93 2.52
C VAL A 124 -4.21 12.92 3.18
N THR A 125 -3.19 13.36 2.46
CA THR A 125 -2.25 14.38 2.95
C THR A 125 -2.96 15.69 3.28
N LEU A 126 -3.83 16.17 2.38
CA LEU A 126 -4.62 17.39 2.62
C LEU A 126 -5.56 17.25 3.81
N ALA A 127 -6.20 16.10 3.97
CA ALA A 127 -7.07 15.83 5.12
C ALA A 127 -6.29 15.82 6.45
N LEU A 128 -5.06 15.28 6.46
CA LEU A 128 -4.17 15.30 7.64
C LEU A 128 -3.74 16.73 7.99
N ILE A 129 -3.40 17.55 7.00
CA ILE A 129 -3.06 18.97 7.21
C ILE A 129 -4.24 19.75 7.75
N ALA A 130 -5.44 19.54 7.20
CA ALA A 130 -6.65 20.18 7.67
C ALA A 130 -7.02 19.78 9.10
N ALA A 131 -6.83 18.51 9.46
CA ALA A 131 -7.04 18.03 10.83
C ALA A 131 -6.04 18.63 11.85
N ALA A 132 -4.79 18.89 11.42
CA ALA A 132 -3.77 19.51 12.26
C ALA A 132 -3.99 21.01 12.46
N ASN A 133 -4.66 21.69 11.51
CA ASN A 133 -4.96 23.12 11.53
C ASN A 133 -6.48 23.35 11.40
N PRO A 134 -7.29 23.03 12.41
CA PRO A 134 -8.73 23.30 12.35
C PRO A 134 -8.96 24.81 12.23
N GLN A 135 -9.45 25.25 11.08
CA GLN A 135 -9.89 26.64 10.93
C GLN A 135 -11.21 26.82 11.68
N PRO A 136 -11.38 27.89 12.48
CA PRO A 136 -12.67 28.18 13.06
C PRO A 136 -13.66 28.45 11.92
N GLN A 137 -14.71 27.65 11.87
CA GLN A 137 -15.82 27.91 10.97
C GLN A 137 -16.57 29.14 11.49
N ASN A 138 -16.42 30.24 10.78
CA ASN A 138 -17.27 31.44 10.97
C ASN A 138 -18.65 31.21 10.38
#